data_dfad66d0ddd2953e108b120c6a23be68
#
_entry.id   dfad66d0ddd2953e108b120c6a23be68
#
_cell.length_a   1.000
_cell.length_b   1.000
_cell.length_c   1.000
_cell.angle_alpha   90.00
_cell.angle_beta   90.00
_cell.angle_gamma   90.00
#
_symmetry.space_group_name_H-M   'P 1'
#
loop_
_entity.id
_entity.type
_entity.pdbx_description
1 polymer ?
#
loop_
_entity_poly.entity_id
_entity_poly.type
_entity_poly.pdbx_seq_one_letter_code
_entity_poly.pdbx_strand_id
1 'polypeptide(L)'
;MTRVNDPAHILVVDDSEENRYTLTERLRREGYENLATACDGGEALARLATQPFDLVLLDVVMPVLDGIGLLTRLKADERLRHIPVVMISAVSDLDRVARCIELGAEDYLPKPFNKVILRARIGSSLERKRLRDAEHAHLAEIEAQRRRLDACLNAIFPAPAVAELESTGRIAARRFEDVTVLLADVVGFTAYCERHSPEEVVAEFDRFARSCEDLFRAHRLEKINAIGDAVLATVNLLRAHADPVPAAVRCGLAIVDAAARLPEPWAVRVGIHVGPVVAGMVGREKFGFDIWGHTVNLAGRLSKIGDQPAVFLSAVARSRTGDGFVTVPLGSLPLKGKGETPVFRCLGQASA
;
A
#
# COMPACT_ATOMS: atom_id res chain seq x y z
N MET A 1 21.48 1.17 46.19
CA MET A 1 20.50 1.49 45.16
C MET A 1 21.28 1.88 43.94
N THR A 2 21.30 1.03 42.93
CA THR A 2 21.97 1.26 41.64
C THR A 2 21.36 2.50 40.98
N ARG A 3 22.17 3.51 40.67
CA ARG A 3 21.74 4.66 39.86
C ARG A 3 21.34 4.11 38.49
N VAL A 4 20.09 4.16 38.15
CA VAL A 4 19.61 3.90 36.78
C VAL A 4 20.00 5.13 35.99
N ASN A 5 20.98 5.02 35.10
CA ASN A 5 21.30 6.08 34.16
C ASN A 5 20.14 6.20 33.16
N ASP A 6 19.29 7.21 33.33
CA ASP A 6 18.12 7.43 32.49
C ASP A 6 18.56 8.24 31.24
N PRO A 7 18.37 7.71 30.01
CA PRO A 7 18.81 8.38 28.80
C PRO A 7 17.96 9.60 28.41
N ALA A 8 16.91 9.91 29.16
CA ALA A 8 15.99 11.00 28.85
C ALA A 8 16.71 12.35 28.71
N HIS A 9 16.40 13.08 27.65
CA HIS A 9 16.93 14.40 27.36
C HIS A 9 15.99 15.48 27.93
N ILE A 10 16.43 16.21 28.92
CA ILE A 10 15.61 17.18 29.66
C ILE A 10 16.12 18.60 29.41
N LEU A 11 15.22 19.49 28.99
CA LEU A 11 15.48 20.92 28.87
C LEU A 11 15.02 21.65 30.15
N VAL A 12 15.91 22.40 30.78
CA VAL A 12 15.61 23.24 31.93
C VAL A 12 15.61 24.71 31.49
N VAL A 13 14.46 25.36 31.61
CA VAL A 13 14.26 26.76 31.18
C VAL A 13 13.90 27.62 32.41
N ASP A 14 14.77 28.52 32.79
CA ASP A 14 14.63 29.45 33.94
C ASP A 14 15.57 30.63 33.69
N ASP A 15 15.19 31.86 33.95
CA ASP A 15 16.00 33.05 33.73
C ASP A 15 17.17 33.16 34.75
N SER A 16 16.97 32.61 35.97
CA SER A 16 18.00 32.58 37.00
C SER A 16 19.04 31.47 36.75
N GLU A 17 20.30 31.85 36.62
CA GLU A 17 21.41 30.92 36.51
C GLU A 17 21.53 30.00 37.72
N GLU A 18 21.26 30.51 38.92
CA GLU A 18 21.30 29.75 40.18
C GLU A 18 20.21 28.66 40.18
N ASN A 19 19.00 28.96 39.70
CA ASN A 19 17.92 27.99 39.57
C ASN A 19 18.27 26.90 38.54
N ARG A 20 18.77 27.30 37.37
CA ARG A 20 19.21 26.35 36.34
C ARG A 20 20.30 25.40 36.87
N TYR A 21 21.30 25.97 37.56
CA TYR A 21 22.38 25.17 38.16
C TYR A 21 21.82 24.22 39.22
N THR A 22 21.00 24.72 40.14
CA THR A 22 20.41 23.92 41.22
C THR A 22 19.57 22.74 40.66
N LEU A 23 18.73 23.01 39.67
CA LEU A 23 17.90 21.97 39.04
C LEU A 23 18.74 20.94 38.31
N THR A 24 19.68 21.37 37.49
CA THR A 24 20.56 20.44 36.77
C THR A 24 21.38 19.56 37.68
N GLU A 25 21.95 20.10 38.76
CA GLU A 25 22.66 19.31 39.74
C GLU A 25 21.77 18.29 40.48
N ARG A 26 20.53 18.66 40.77
CA ARG A 26 19.58 17.73 41.37
C ARG A 26 19.17 16.63 40.42
N LEU A 27 18.94 16.95 39.15
CA LEU A 27 18.64 15.98 38.11
C LEU A 27 19.77 14.99 37.88
N ARG A 28 21.02 15.48 37.85
CA ARG A 28 22.22 14.61 37.76
C ARG A 28 22.31 13.64 38.94
N ARG A 29 21.98 14.10 40.14
CA ARG A 29 21.95 13.24 41.35
C ARG A 29 20.86 12.18 41.30
N GLU A 30 19.78 12.42 40.54
CA GLU A 30 18.71 11.42 40.31
C GLU A 30 19.02 10.48 39.12
N GLY A 31 20.13 10.71 38.37
CA GLY A 31 20.55 9.83 37.28
C GLY A 31 20.25 10.33 35.88
N TYR A 32 19.79 11.57 35.72
CA TYR A 32 19.61 12.19 34.40
C TYR A 32 20.90 12.89 33.99
N GLU A 33 21.53 12.42 32.92
CA GLU A 33 22.82 12.96 32.44
C GLU A 33 22.65 13.88 31.22
N ASN A 34 21.61 13.64 30.39
CA ASN A 34 21.36 14.42 29.18
C ASN A 34 20.53 15.66 29.52
N LEU A 35 21.20 16.72 29.92
CA LEU A 35 20.56 17.95 30.35
C LEU A 35 21.01 19.12 29.48
N ALA A 36 20.04 19.91 29.03
CA ALA A 36 20.27 21.20 28.39
C ALA A 36 19.59 22.32 29.19
N THR A 37 20.07 23.54 29.06
CA THR A 37 19.50 24.69 29.75
C THR A 37 19.21 25.81 28.76
N ALA A 38 18.20 26.64 29.07
CA ALA A 38 17.92 27.87 28.34
C ALA A 38 17.58 28.99 29.36
N CYS A 39 17.98 30.21 29.05
CA CYS A 39 17.76 31.34 29.93
C CYS A 39 16.46 32.12 29.70
N ASP A 40 15.80 31.85 28.56
CA ASP A 40 14.50 32.42 28.20
C ASP A 40 13.75 31.51 27.22
N GLY A 41 12.49 31.89 26.90
CA GLY A 41 11.64 31.14 26.00
C GLY A 41 12.12 31.14 24.52
N GLY A 42 12.86 32.16 24.10
CA GLY A 42 13.44 32.27 22.77
C GLY A 42 14.57 31.26 22.55
N GLU A 43 15.50 31.20 23.50
CA GLU A 43 16.59 30.20 23.48
C GLU A 43 16.02 28.77 23.58
N ALA A 44 14.97 28.57 24.41
CA ALA A 44 14.32 27.28 24.52
C ALA A 44 13.72 26.81 23.18
N LEU A 45 13.02 27.68 22.44
CA LEU A 45 12.49 27.37 21.12
C LEU A 45 13.60 27.04 20.12
N ALA A 46 14.70 27.80 20.12
CA ALA A 46 15.83 27.53 19.25
C ALA A 46 16.44 26.12 19.48
N ARG A 47 16.55 25.73 20.75
CA ARG A 47 17.03 24.38 21.11
C ARG A 47 16.05 23.29 20.72
N LEU A 48 14.76 23.47 20.99
CA LEU A 48 13.69 22.54 20.62
C LEU A 48 13.55 22.35 19.11
N ALA A 49 13.96 23.34 18.33
CA ALA A 49 13.97 23.23 16.86
C ALA A 49 15.15 22.40 16.32
N THR A 50 16.24 22.28 17.09
CA THR A 50 17.50 21.65 16.62
C THR A 50 17.76 20.26 17.18
N GLN A 51 17.14 19.91 18.30
CA GLN A 51 17.35 18.61 18.95
C GLN A 51 16.09 18.12 19.69
N PRO A 52 15.88 16.80 19.80
CA PRO A 52 14.74 16.23 20.49
C PRO A 52 14.90 16.31 22.00
N PHE A 53 13.79 16.54 22.71
CA PHE A 53 13.70 16.51 24.17
C PHE A 53 12.57 15.60 24.64
N ASP A 54 12.81 14.98 25.80
CA ASP A 54 11.83 14.09 26.42
C ASP A 54 10.99 14.79 27.48
N LEU A 55 11.47 15.91 27.99
CA LEU A 55 10.80 16.71 29.02
C LEU A 55 11.31 18.14 28.98
N VAL A 56 10.41 19.11 29.22
CA VAL A 56 10.77 20.51 29.47
C VAL A 56 10.36 20.87 30.90
N LEU A 57 11.32 21.35 31.69
CA LEU A 57 11.09 22.01 32.96
C LEU A 57 11.08 23.52 32.70
N LEU A 58 9.95 24.18 32.91
CA LEU A 58 9.75 25.56 32.44
C LEU A 58 9.33 26.48 33.56
N ASP A 59 10.13 27.48 33.81
CA ASP A 59 9.73 28.56 34.74
C ASP A 59 8.55 29.37 34.17
N VAL A 60 7.64 29.74 35.03
CA VAL A 60 6.47 30.55 34.64
C VAL A 60 6.84 32.01 34.33
N VAL A 61 7.76 32.58 35.12
CA VAL A 61 8.11 34.00 35.05
C VAL A 61 9.50 34.18 34.49
N MET A 62 9.59 34.64 33.26
CA MET A 62 10.87 34.91 32.58
C MET A 62 10.75 36.15 31.70
N PRO A 63 11.86 36.89 31.44
CA PRO A 63 11.88 38.01 30.51
C PRO A 63 11.74 37.57 29.06
N VAL A 64 11.44 38.50 28.15
CA VAL A 64 11.33 38.35 26.68
C VAL A 64 10.15 37.48 26.26
N LEU A 65 10.19 36.19 26.52
CA LEU A 65 9.09 35.23 26.32
C LEU A 65 8.91 34.46 27.62
N ASP A 66 7.81 34.71 28.31
CA ASP A 66 7.47 34.02 29.55
C ASP A 66 7.10 32.56 29.37
N GLY A 67 7.02 31.81 30.47
CA GLY A 67 6.73 30.37 30.41
C GLY A 67 5.34 30.06 29.83
N ILE A 68 4.33 30.91 30.06
CA ILE A 68 2.98 30.74 29.51
C ILE A 68 3.01 30.91 27.98
N GLY A 69 3.70 31.93 27.49
CA GLY A 69 3.86 32.20 26.07
C GLY A 69 4.62 31.09 25.38
N LEU A 70 5.70 30.56 25.99
CA LEU A 70 6.43 29.41 25.47
C LEU A 70 5.56 28.15 25.42
N LEU A 71 4.86 27.82 26.52
CA LEU A 71 3.95 26.68 26.60
C LEU A 71 2.89 26.74 25.49
N THR A 72 2.27 27.91 25.29
CA THR A 72 1.26 28.10 24.25
C THR A 72 1.82 27.79 22.86
N ARG A 73 3.03 28.26 22.54
CA ARG A 73 3.71 27.97 21.26
C ARG A 73 4.05 26.50 21.11
N LEU A 74 4.57 25.86 22.16
CA LEU A 74 4.89 24.42 22.14
C LEU A 74 3.64 23.56 21.87
N LYS A 75 2.52 23.90 22.49
CA LYS A 75 1.26 23.14 22.32
C LYS A 75 0.55 23.43 21.01
N ALA A 76 0.85 24.54 20.36
CA ALA A 76 0.36 24.88 19.02
C ALA A 76 1.18 24.21 17.88
N ASP A 77 2.45 23.87 18.11
CA ASP A 77 3.31 23.20 17.12
C ASP A 77 3.07 21.69 17.13
N GLU A 78 2.66 21.11 15.99
CA GLU A 78 2.40 19.67 15.85
C GLU A 78 3.60 18.78 16.17
N ARG A 79 4.82 19.27 15.94
CA ARG A 79 6.07 18.54 16.19
C ARG A 79 6.50 18.60 17.67
N LEU A 80 6.07 19.62 18.41
CA LEU A 80 6.53 19.87 19.78
C LEU A 80 5.44 19.61 20.84
N ARG A 81 4.16 19.63 20.46
CA ARG A 81 3.02 19.49 21.39
C ARG A 81 3.02 18.21 22.21
N HIS A 82 3.69 17.14 21.71
CA HIS A 82 3.79 15.86 22.40
C HIS A 82 4.82 15.85 23.53
N ILE A 83 5.72 16.85 23.58
CA ILE A 83 6.72 16.96 24.64
C ILE A 83 6.02 17.37 25.94
N PRO A 84 6.18 16.61 27.03
CA PRO A 84 5.65 16.97 28.32
C PRO A 84 6.35 18.22 28.85
N VAL A 85 5.56 19.15 29.42
CA VAL A 85 6.06 20.37 30.05
C VAL A 85 5.65 20.34 31.50
N VAL A 86 6.60 20.41 32.41
CA VAL A 86 6.39 20.60 33.85
C VAL A 86 6.71 22.05 34.19
N MET A 87 5.71 22.77 34.63
CA MET A 87 5.88 24.18 34.99
C MET A 87 6.58 24.32 36.34
N ILE A 88 7.43 25.33 36.48
CA ILE A 88 8.11 25.68 37.72
C ILE A 88 7.48 26.98 38.21
N SER A 89 7.00 27.02 39.47
CA SER A 89 6.30 28.19 39.99
C SER A 89 6.52 28.38 41.50
N ALA A 90 6.38 29.59 41.97
CA ALA A 90 6.30 29.85 43.40
C ALA A 90 4.97 29.29 43.98
N VAL A 91 4.95 28.89 45.24
CA VAL A 91 3.76 28.33 45.92
C VAL A 91 2.56 29.29 45.92
N SER A 92 2.82 30.58 45.83
CA SER A 92 1.77 31.63 45.82
C SER A 92 1.02 31.82 44.50
N ASP A 93 1.45 31.17 43.42
CA ASP A 93 0.95 31.43 42.05
C ASP A 93 -0.06 30.40 41.55
N LEU A 94 -0.98 29.90 42.39
CA LEU A 94 -1.92 28.84 42.07
C LEU A 94 -2.80 29.15 40.85
N ASP A 95 -3.22 30.37 40.66
CA ASP A 95 -4.05 30.78 39.50
C ASP A 95 -3.27 30.65 38.18
N ARG A 96 -1.98 31.00 38.18
CA ARG A 96 -1.11 30.82 37.00
C ARG A 96 -0.84 29.37 36.71
N VAL A 97 -0.66 28.53 37.75
CA VAL A 97 -0.50 27.10 37.62
C VAL A 97 -1.74 26.47 37.00
N ALA A 98 -2.94 26.81 37.48
CA ALA A 98 -4.20 26.32 36.89
C ALA A 98 -4.31 26.66 35.41
N ARG A 99 -3.99 27.91 35.03
CA ARG A 99 -3.96 28.33 33.63
C ARG A 99 -2.94 27.56 32.80
N CYS A 100 -1.77 27.26 33.35
CA CYS A 100 -0.78 26.44 32.62
C CYS A 100 -1.29 25.01 32.36
N ILE A 101 -1.97 24.40 33.33
CA ILE A 101 -2.58 23.07 33.14
C ILE A 101 -3.67 23.11 32.07
N GLU A 102 -4.54 24.14 32.07
CA GLU A 102 -5.55 24.34 31.02
C GLU A 102 -4.92 24.51 29.62
N LEU A 103 -3.75 25.12 29.52
CA LEU A 103 -2.98 25.29 28.28
C LEU A 103 -2.20 24.04 27.87
N GLY A 104 -2.28 22.94 28.65
CA GLY A 104 -1.68 21.65 28.32
C GLY A 104 -0.32 21.39 28.96
N ALA A 105 0.04 22.12 30.03
CA ALA A 105 1.15 21.68 30.89
C ALA A 105 0.79 20.33 31.53
N GLU A 106 1.76 19.43 31.62
CA GLU A 106 1.52 18.08 32.13
C GLU A 106 1.47 18.04 33.66
N ASP A 107 2.25 18.91 34.30
CA ASP A 107 2.35 18.99 35.74
C ASP A 107 3.01 20.32 36.18
N TYR A 108 3.16 20.52 37.49
CA TYR A 108 3.90 21.65 38.04
C TYR A 108 4.83 21.25 39.20
N LEU A 109 5.89 22.03 39.41
CA LEU A 109 6.89 21.86 40.45
C LEU A 109 7.01 23.14 41.28
N PRO A 110 6.67 23.12 42.58
CA PRO A 110 6.76 24.31 43.41
C PRO A 110 8.22 24.66 43.80
N LYS A 111 8.52 25.97 43.83
CA LYS A 111 9.76 26.50 44.44
C LYS A 111 9.49 26.75 45.96
N PRO A 112 10.39 26.39 46.89
CA PRO A 112 11.70 25.75 46.69
C PRO A 112 11.60 24.26 46.35
N PHE A 113 12.51 23.77 45.53
CA PHE A 113 12.45 22.42 44.99
C PHE A 113 12.60 21.33 46.06
N ASN A 114 11.55 20.57 46.28
CA ASN A 114 11.63 19.36 47.10
C ASN A 114 12.12 18.17 46.27
N LYS A 115 13.12 17.47 46.79
CA LYS A 115 13.75 16.31 46.08
C LYS A 115 12.74 15.22 45.77
N VAL A 116 11.84 14.89 46.69
CA VAL A 116 10.86 13.80 46.52
C VAL A 116 9.82 14.18 45.47
N ILE A 117 9.34 15.42 45.50
CA ILE A 117 8.37 15.94 44.54
C ILE A 117 8.98 16.03 43.13
N LEU A 118 10.21 16.57 43.01
CA LEU A 118 10.95 16.65 41.75
C LEU A 118 11.04 15.26 41.10
N ARG A 119 11.54 14.28 41.82
CA ARG A 119 11.70 12.90 41.33
C ARG A 119 10.35 12.30 40.90
N ALA A 120 9.30 12.45 41.72
CA ALA A 120 7.97 11.91 41.43
C ALA A 120 7.37 12.49 40.16
N ARG A 121 7.41 13.85 40.01
CA ARG A 121 6.81 14.55 38.87
C ARG A 121 7.54 14.26 37.57
N ILE A 122 8.89 14.34 37.57
CA ILE A 122 9.70 14.04 36.39
C ILE A 122 9.54 12.58 35.98
N GLY A 123 9.67 11.64 36.94
CA GLY A 123 9.51 10.22 36.67
C GLY A 123 8.15 9.89 36.06
N SER A 124 7.07 10.43 36.66
CA SER A 124 5.71 10.24 36.14
C SER A 124 5.52 10.83 34.73
N SER A 125 6.05 12.03 34.45
CA SER A 125 5.94 12.65 33.14
C SER A 125 6.73 11.92 32.07
N LEU A 126 7.94 11.47 32.37
CA LEU A 126 8.75 10.66 31.44
C LEU A 126 8.14 9.30 31.18
N GLU A 127 7.59 8.63 32.19
CA GLU A 127 6.90 7.35 32.01
C GLU A 127 5.67 7.47 31.12
N ARG A 128 4.83 8.50 31.34
CA ARG A 128 3.69 8.77 30.45
C ARG A 128 4.12 9.05 29.02
N LYS A 129 5.23 9.80 28.83
CA LYS A 129 5.77 10.01 27.49
C LYS A 129 6.22 8.70 26.84
N ARG A 130 6.98 7.86 27.56
CA ARG A 130 7.43 6.56 27.03
C ARG A 130 6.29 5.66 26.62
N LEU A 131 5.22 5.60 27.43
CA LEU A 131 4.04 4.81 27.10
C LEU A 131 3.34 5.33 25.84
N ARG A 132 3.19 6.66 25.71
CA ARG A 132 2.62 7.26 24.49
C ARG A 132 3.48 7.00 23.25
N ASP A 133 4.79 7.18 23.38
CA ASP A 133 5.72 6.95 22.27
C ASP A 133 5.72 5.47 21.83
N ALA A 134 5.68 4.53 22.79
CA ALA A 134 5.58 3.10 22.53
C ALA A 134 4.24 2.73 21.85
N GLU A 135 3.13 3.32 22.29
CA GLU A 135 1.81 3.13 21.67
C GLU A 135 1.80 3.62 20.22
N HIS A 136 2.31 4.83 19.97
CA HIS A 136 2.41 5.39 18.62
C HIS A 136 3.30 4.54 17.71
N ALA A 137 4.45 4.08 18.21
CA ALA A 137 5.35 3.20 17.46
C ALA A 137 4.65 1.86 17.12
N HIS A 138 3.92 1.28 18.06
CA HIS A 138 3.19 0.03 17.84
C HIS A 138 2.06 0.18 16.82
N LEU A 139 1.28 1.27 16.90
CA LEU A 139 0.25 1.56 15.91
C LEU A 139 0.85 1.76 14.50
N ALA A 140 1.95 2.48 14.39
CA ALA A 140 2.64 2.67 13.11
C ALA A 140 3.17 1.34 12.52
N GLU A 141 3.63 0.43 13.38
CA GLU A 141 4.07 -0.91 12.97
C GLU A 141 2.89 -1.76 12.47
N ILE A 142 1.76 -1.77 13.19
CA ILE A 142 0.54 -2.46 12.76
C ILE A 142 0.05 -1.94 11.40
N GLU A 143 0.03 -0.63 11.21
CA GLU A 143 -0.37 -0.03 9.94
C GLU A 143 0.60 -0.38 8.80
N ALA A 144 1.89 -0.45 9.09
CA ALA A 144 2.90 -0.87 8.10
C ALA A 144 2.74 -2.35 7.71
N GLN A 145 2.48 -3.22 8.68
CA GLN A 145 2.21 -4.63 8.44
C GLN A 145 0.92 -4.83 7.64
N ARG A 146 -0.15 -4.10 7.99
CA ARG A 146 -1.41 -4.13 7.25
C ARG A 146 -1.21 -3.73 5.80
N ARG A 147 -0.53 -2.60 5.54
CA ARG A 147 -0.23 -2.16 4.15
C ARG A 147 0.56 -3.20 3.35
N ARG A 148 1.50 -3.92 3.98
CA ARG A 148 2.24 -5.00 3.32
C ARG A 148 1.33 -6.18 2.98
N LEU A 149 0.45 -6.57 3.91
CA LEU A 149 -0.52 -7.64 3.67
C LEU A 149 -1.48 -7.29 2.53
N ASP A 150 -2.05 -6.08 2.54
CA ASP A 150 -2.93 -5.58 1.48
C ASP A 150 -2.23 -5.59 0.12
N ALA A 151 -0.96 -5.17 0.07
CA ALA A 151 -0.16 -5.23 -1.16
C ALA A 151 0.05 -6.67 -1.66
N CYS A 152 0.33 -7.61 -0.76
CA CYS A 152 0.45 -9.02 -1.10
C CYS A 152 -0.88 -9.61 -1.61
N LEU A 153 -1.99 -9.30 -0.95
CA LEU A 153 -3.31 -9.78 -1.38
C LEU A 153 -3.69 -9.21 -2.76
N ASN A 154 -3.46 -7.93 -3.00
CA ASN A 154 -3.73 -7.29 -4.29
C ASN A 154 -2.77 -7.73 -5.42
N ALA A 155 -1.62 -8.31 -5.08
CA ALA A 155 -0.74 -8.94 -6.07
C ALA A 155 -1.23 -10.32 -6.54
N ILE A 156 -2.05 -10.99 -5.71
CA ILE A 156 -2.55 -12.35 -5.99
C ILE A 156 -4.00 -12.32 -6.47
N PHE A 157 -4.83 -11.43 -5.93
CA PHE A 157 -6.25 -11.35 -6.20
C PHE A 157 -6.66 -10.04 -6.85
N PRO A 158 -7.69 -10.04 -7.70
CA PRO A 158 -8.30 -8.80 -8.17
C PRO A 158 -8.88 -7.96 -7.00
N ALA A 159 -8.72 -6.64 -7.05
CA ALA A 159 -9.12 -5.76 -5.96
C ALA A 159 -10.58 -5.93 -5.44
N PRO A 160 -11.61 -6.15 -6.28
CA PRO A 160 -12.96 -6.43 -5.79
C PRO A 160 -13.07 -7.75 -5.01
N ALA A 161 -12.26 -8.77 -5.37
CA ALA A 161 -12.20 -10.03 -4.64
C ALA A 161 -11.50 -9.87 -3.28
N VAL A 162 -10.45 -9.02 -3.21
CA VAL A 162 -9.80 -8.66 -1.93
C VAL A 162 -10.81 -7.96 -1.01
N ALA A 163 -11.55 -6.98 -1.50
CA ALA A 163 -12.56 -6.28 -0.70
C ALA A 163 -13.66 -7.22 -0.16
N GLU A 164 -14.09 -8.21 -0.95
CA GLU A 164 -15.04 -9.22 -0.49
C GLU A 164 -14.40 -10.14 0.58
N LEU A 165 -13.16 -10.56 0.39
CA LEU A 165 -12.41 -11.37 1.34
C LEU A 165 -12.23 -10.65 2.67
N GLU A 166 -11.86 -9.37 2.66
CA GLU A 166 -11.71 -8.54 3.86
C GLU A 166 -13.03 -8.37 4.63
N SER A 167 -14.14 -8.17 3.91
CA SER A 167 -15.43 -7.89 4.54
C SER A 167 -16.16 -9.14 5.02
N THR A 168 -15.98 -10.31 4.36
CA THR A 168 -16.77 -11.53 4.62
C THR A 168 -15.93 -12.73 5.06
N GLY A 169 -14.60 -12.63 4.98
CA GLY A 169 -13.66 -13.73 5.23
C GLY A 169 -13.61 -14.78 4.12
N ARG A 170 -14.32 -14.59 3.01
CA ARG A 170 -14.37 -15.54 1.88
C ARG A 170 -14.73 -14.84 0.58
N ILE A 171 -14.34 -15.41 -0.55
CA ILE A 171 -14.81 -15.03 -1.87
C ILE A 171 -15.84 -16.04 -2.32
N ALA A 172 -17.09 -15.62 -2.47
CA ALA A 172 -18.16 -16.53 -2.85
C ALA A 172 -18.07 -16.85 -4.36
N ALA A 173 -18.27 -18.14 -4.69
CA ALA A 173 -18.41 -18.53 -6.09
C ALA A 173 -19.70 -17.93 -6.69
N ARG A 174 -19.56 -17.23 -7.83
CA ARG A 174 -20.68 -16.55 -8.50
C ARG A 174 -20.68 -16.87 -9.98
N ARG A 175 -21.87 -16.86 -10.58
CA ARG A 175 -22.05 -16.94 -12.01
C ARG A 175 -22.19 -15.54 -12.58
N PHE A 176 -21.48 -15.28 -13.67
CA PHE A 176 -21.51 -14.04 -14.44
C PHE A 176 -21.93 -14.39 -15.87
N GLU A 177 -22.92 -13.70 -16.41
CA GLU A 177 -23.55 -14.13 -17.67
C GLU A 177 -22.88 -13.55 -18.93
N ASP A 178 -22.31 -12.37 -18.87
CA ASP A 178 -21.80 -11.63 -20.03
C ASP A 178 -20.33 -11.23 -19.85
N VAL A 179 -19.45 -12.23 -19.83
CA VAL A 179 -18.00 -12.02 -19.64
C VAL A 179 -17.27 -12.26 -20.96
N THR A 180 -16.45 -11.30 -21.35
CA THR A 180 -15.51 -11.48 -22.46
C THR A 180 -14.21 -12.08 -21.91
N VAL A 181 -13.84 -13.24 -22.42
CA VAL A 181 -12.63 -13.97 -22.07
C VAL A 181 -11.61 -13.82 -23.19
N LEU A 182 -10.41 -13.41 -22.84
CA LEU A 182 -9.23 -13.34 -23.68
C LEU A 182 -8.18 -14.31 -23.15
N LEU A 183 -7.65 -15.19 -24.01
CA LEU A 183 -6.55 -16.07 -23.69
C LEU A 183 -5.44 -15.90 -24.74
N ALA A 184 -4.26 -15.48 -24.30
CA ALA A 184 -3.08 -15.27 -25.13
C ALA A 184 -2.08 -16.44 -24.88
N ASP A 185 -1.76 -17.19 -25.91
CA ASP A 185 -0.99 -18.44 -25.88
C ASP A 185 0.28 -18.30 -26.75
N VAL A 186 1.43 -18.70 -26.20
CA VAL A 186 2.72 -18.58 -26.91
C VAL A 186 2.94 -19.77 -27.81
N VAL A 187 3.24 -19.52 -29.07
CA VAL A 187 3.53 -20.61 -30.06
C VAL A 187 4.88 -21.20 -29.77
N GLY A 188 4.93 -22.52 -29.62
CA GLY A 188 6.20 -23.26 -29.51
C GLY A 188 6.90 -23.13 -28.15
N PHE A 189 6.22 -22.67 -27.10
CA PHE A 189 6.81 -22.50 -25.78
C PHE A 189 7.42 -23.79 -25.20
N THR A 190 6.76 -24.94 -25.40
CA THR A 190 7.30 -26.24 -24.95
C THR A 190 8.67 -26.53 -25.57
N ALA A 191 8.80 -26.31 -26.86
CA ALA A 191 10.08 -26.49 -27.55
C ALA A 191 11.13 -25.45 -27.17
N TYR A 192 10.71 -24.26 -26.72
CA TYR A 192 11.58 -23.23 -26.14
C TYR A 192 12.15 -23.71 -24.80
N CYS A 193 11.29 -24.24 -23.91
CA CYS A 193 11.68 -24.78 -22.61
C CYS A 193 12.71 -25.91 -22.70
N GLU A 194 12.62 -26.73 -23.74
CA GLU A 194 13.56 -27.86 -23.97
C GLU A 194 14.97 -27.40 -24.38
N ARG A 195 15.11 -26.15 -24.87
CA ARG A 195 16.36 -25.64 -25.45
C ARG A 195 17.06 -24.60 -24.60
N HIS A 196 16.38 -24.06 -23.58
CA HIS A 196 16.90 -22.97 -22.76
C HIS A 196 16.96 -23.34 -21.27
N SER A 197 17.79 -22.64 -20.51
CA SER A 197 17.88 -22.85 -19.07
C SER A 197 16.59 -22.45 -18.37
N PRO A 198 16.27 -23.02 -17.19
CA PRO A 198 15.10 -22.64 -16.42
C PRO A 198 15.04 -21.13 -16.10
N GLU A 199 16.19 -20.52 -15.85
CA GLU A 199 16.32 -19.10 -15.55
C GLU A 199 15.95 -18.23 -16.75
N GLU A 200 16.40 -18.60 -17.95
CA GLU A 200 16.06 -17.92 -19.21
C GLU A 200 14.57 -18.05 -19.50
N VAL A 201 14.01 -19.25 -19.38
CA VAL A 201 12.59 -19.51 -19.62
C VAL A 201 11.72 -18.65 -18.70
N VAL A 202 12.03 -18.62 -17.40
CA VAL A 202 11.28 -17.82 -16.42
C VAL A 202 11.43 -16.33 -16.71
N ALA A 203 12.64 -15.86 -17.01
CA ALA A 203 12.89 -14.44 -17.28
C ALA A 203 12.16 -13.93 -18.53
N GLU A 204 12.17 -14.71 -19.61
CA GLU A 204 11.49 -14.33 -20.86
C GLU A 204 9.97 -14.42 -20.73
N PHE A 205 9.45 -15.46 -20.07
CA PHE A 205 8.01 -15.54 -19.81
C PHE A 205 7.52 -14.42 -18.86
N ASP A 206 8.28 -14.09 -17.81
CA ASP A 206 7.95 -12.96 -16.93
C ASP A 206 7.91 -11.64 -17.70
N ARG A 207 8.84 -11.42 -18.65
CA ARG A 207 8.85 -10.23 -19.50
C ARG A 207 7.60 -10.15 -20.39
N PHE A 208 7.19 -11.27 -20.99
CA PHE A 208 5.95 -11.36 -21.76
C PHE A 208 4.72 -11.13 -20.87
N ALA A 209 4.65 -11.80 -19.73
CA ALA A 209 3.53 -11.67 -18.79
C ALA A 209 3.36 -10.23 -18.29
N ARG A 210 4.45 -9.54 -17.95
CA ARG A 210 4.43 -8.10 -17.57
C ARG A 210 3.95 -7.21 -18.71
N SER A 211 4.40 -7.47 -19.94
CA SER A 211 3.90 -6.74 -21.11
C SER A 211 2.40 -6.90 -21.29
N CYS A 212 1.88 -8.13 -21.10
CA CYS A 212 0.44 -8.38 -21.09
C CYS A 212 -0.28 -7.63 -19.97
N GLU A 213 0.27 -7.59 -18.75
CA GLU A 213 -0.32 -6.87 -17.61
C GLU A 213 -0.44 -5.37 -17.88
N ASP A 214 0.57 -4.76 -18.47
CA ASP A 214 0.53 -3.34 -18.83
C ASP A 214 -0.55 -3.06 -19.90
N LEU A 215 -0.69 -3.94 -20.88
CA LEU A 215 -1.73 -3.86 -21.90
C LEU A 215 -3.12 -4.11 -21.30
N PHE A 216 -3.27 -5.07 -20.40
CA PHE A 216 -4.53 -5.29 -19.69
C PHE A 216 -4.96 -4.03 -18.91
N ARG A 217 -4.03 -3.38 -18.22
CA ARG A 217 -4.29 -2.14 -17.51
C ARG A 217 -4.69 -1.01 -18.46
N ALA A 218 -3.98 -0.85 -19.58
CA ALA A 218 -4.27 0.18 -20.57
C ALA A 218 -5.65 0.02 -21.23
N HIS A 219 -6.06 -1.21 -21.48
CA HIS A 219 -7.35 -1.55 -22.09
C HIS A 219 -8.45 -1.91 -21.09
N ARG A 220 -8.20 -1.77 -19.77
CA ARG A 220 -9.14 -2.08 -18.66
C ARG A 220 -9.61 -3.53 -18.64
N LEU A 221 -8.73 -4.48 -19.02
CA LEU A 221 -8.95 -5.89 -18.80
C LEU A 221 -8.53 -6.28 -17.37
N GLU A 222 -9.10 -7.36 -16.90
CA GLU A 222 -8.82 -7.96 -15.59
C GLU A 222 -7.98 -9.22 -15.81
N LYS A 223 -6.69 -9.19 -15.42
CA LYS A 223 -5.86 -10.41 -15.40
C LYS A 223 -6.46 -11.39 -14.39
N ILE A 224 -6.66 -12.62 -14.79
CA ILE A 224 -7.14 -13.70 -13.93
C ILE A 224 -5.97 -14.58 -13.48
N ASN A 225 -5.34 -15.27 -14.44
CA ASN A 225 -4.32 -16.27 -14.16
C ASN A 225 -3.39 -16.46 -15.36
N ALA A 226 -2.31 -17.21 -15.13
CA ALA A 226 -1.52 -17.81 -16.21
C ALA A 226 -1.76 -19.34 -16.18
N ILE A 227 -2.05 -19.94 -17.32
CA ILE A 227 -2.34 -21.36 -17.50
C ILE A 227 -1.25 -21.96 -18.39
N GLY A 228 -0.19 -22.46 -17.76
CA GLY A 228 1.02 -22.86 -18.49
C GLY A 228 1.69 -21.66 -19.14
N ASP A 229 1.80 -21.67 -20.45
CA ASP A 229 2.36 -20.61 -21.32
C ASP A 229 1.29 -19.61 -21.82
N ALA A 230 0.06 -19.73 -21.35
CA ALA A 230 -1.03 -18.84 -21.72
C ALA A 230 -1.39 -17.87 -20.60
N VAL A 231 -1.70 -16.63 -20.96
CA VAL A 231 -2.18 -15.60 -20.03
C VAL A 231 -3.68 -15.40 -20.24
N LEU A 232 -4.45 -15.50 -19.15
CA LEU A 232 -5.90 -15.39 -19.11
C LEU A 232 -6.33 -14.03 -18.56
N ALA A 233 -7.18 -13.32 -19.30
CA ALA A 233 -7.78 -12.08 -18.87
C ALA A 233 -9.28 -12.03 -19.22
N THR A 234 -10.01 -11.16 -18.53
CA THR A 234 -11.44 -10.94 -18.74
C THR A 234 -11.77 -9.46 -18.91
N VAL A 235 -12.91 -9.21 -19.46
CA VAL A 235 -13.57 -7.89 -19.44
C VAL A 235 -15.01 -8.11 -18.97
N ASN A 236 -15.52 -7.17 -18.17
CA ASN A 236 -16.87 -7.21 -17.63
C ASN A 236 -17.14 -8.36 -16.64
N LEU A 237 -16.11 -8.80 -15.93
CA LEU A 237 -16.25 -9.80 -14.85
C LEU A 237 -16.45 -9.12 -13.50
N LEU A 238 -15.47 -8.36 -13.04
CA LEU A 238 -15.47 -7.71 -11.72
C LEU A 238 -15.80 -6.23 -11.80
N ARG A 239 -15.57 -5.63 -12.98
CA ARG A 239 -15.88 -4.23 -13.27
C ARG A 239 -16.67 -4.16 -14.56
N ALA A 240 -17.81 -3.46 -14.51
CA ALA A 240 -18.61 -3.20 -15.71
C ALA A 240 -17.80 -2.43 -16.77
N HIS A 241 -17.93 -2.83 -18.02
CA HIS A 241 -17.29 -2.19 -19.16
C HIS A 241 -18.32 -1.89 -20.26
N ALA A 242 -18.27 -0.68 -20.84
CA ALA A 242 -19.24 -0.27 -21.87
C ALA A 242 -19.10 -1.12 -23.15
N ASP A 243 -17.87 -1.36 -23.61
CA ASP A 243 -17.56 -2.07 -24.85
C ASP A 243 -16.59 -3.24 -24.58
N PRO A 244 -17.05 -4.33 -23.95
CA PRO A 244 -16.14 -5.38 -23.47
C PRO A 244 -15.42 -6.13 -24.59
N VAL A 245 -16.09 -6.47 -25.69
CA VAL A 245 -15.50 -7.19 -26.80
C VAL A 245 -14.53 -6.33 -27.62
N PRO A 246 -14.89 -5.11 -28.03
CA PRO A 246 -13.94 -4.20 -28.67
C PRO A 246 -12.66 -3.95 -27.86
N ALA A 247 -12.78 -3.81 -26.53
CA ALA A 247 -11.63 -3.65 -25.64
C ALA A 247 -10.71 -4.88 -25.65
N ALA A 248 -11.29 -6.08 -25.56
CA ALA A 248 -10.53 -7.33 -25.62
C ALA A 248 -9.84 -7.50 -26.98
N VAL A 249 -10.51 -7.15 -28.09
CA VAL A 249 -9.89 -7.27 -29.44
C VAL A 249 -8.74 -6.29 -29.61
N ARG A 250 -8.90 -5.02 -29.21
CA ARG A 250 -7.78 -4.04 -29.21
C ARG A 250 -6.60 -4.53 -28.38
N CYS A 251 -6.87 -5.04 -27.19
CA CYS A 251 -5.84 -5.60 -26.32
C CYS A 251 -5.14 -6.81 -26.96
N GLY A 252 -5.91 -7.73 -27.55
CA GLY A 252 -5.37 -8.91 -28.24
C GLY A 252 -4.45 -8.55 -29.39
N LEU A 253 -4.81 -7.59 -30.22
CA LEU A 253 -3.97 -7.06 -31.29
C LEU A 253 -2.69 -6.44 -30.75
N ALA A 254 -2.80 -5.63 -29.68
CA ALA A 254 -1.66 -5.02 -29.03
C ALA A 254 -0.71 -6.06 -28.40
N ILE A 255 -1.23 -7.15 -27.83
CA ILE A 255 -0.42 -8.25 -27.30
C ILE A 255 0.39 -8.93 -28.41
N VAL A 256 -0.25 -9.25 -29.53
CA VAL A 256 0.45 -9.85 -30.69
C VAL A 256 1.58 -8.96 -31.17
N ASP A 257 1.33 -7.68 -31.30
CA ASP A 257 2.30 -6.68 -31.70
C ASP A 257 3.45 -6.49 -30.68
N ALA A 258 3.12 -6.44 -29.40
CA ALA A 258 4.11 -6.28 -28.33
C ALA A 258 5.01 -7.49 -28.20
N ALA A 259 4.45 -8.70 -28.28
CA ALA A 259 5.21 -9.94 -28.21
C ALA A 259 6.24 -10.06 -29.34
N ALA A 260 5.90 -9.61 -30.54
CA ALA A 260 6.82 -9.58 -31.69
C ALA A 260 7.98 -8.57 -31.52
N ARG A 261 7.86 -7.61 -30.60
CA ARG A 261 8.90 -6.58 -30.33
C ARG A 261 9.75 -6.87 -29.10
N LEU A 262 9.48 -7.97 -28.41
CA LEU A 262 10.32 -8.38 -27.26
C LEU A 262 11.75 -8.68 -27.75
N PRO A 263 12.76 -8.58 -26.86
CA PRO A 263 14.14 -8.96 -27.20
C PRO A 263 14.26 -10.36 -27.76
N GLU A 264 13.51 -11.31 -27.21
CA GLU A 264 13.22 -12.62 -27.82
C GLU A 264 11.78 -12.55 -28.36
N PRO A 265 11.62 -12.43 -29.72
CA PRO A 265 10.31 -12.27 -30.33
C PRO A 265 9.46 -13.52 -30.21
N TRP A 266 8.25 -13.40 -29.69
CA TRP A 266 7.34 -14.52 -29.55
C TRP A 266 6.15 -14.41 -30.49
N ALA A 267 5.82 -15.49 -31.13
CA ALA A 267 4.57 -15.62 -31.86
C ALA A 267 3.44 -15.92 -30.85
N VAL A 268 2.45 -15.07 -30.79
CA VAL A 268 1.33 -15.20 -29.83
C VAL A 268 0.02 -15.31 -30.56
N ARG A 269 -0.81 -16.27 -30.15
CA ARG A 269 -2.18 -16.45 -30.61
C ARG A 269 -3.14 -16.03 -29.51
N VAL A 270 -4.13 -15.26 -29.88
CA VAL A 270 -5.13 -14.75 -28.91
C VAL A 270 -6.49 -15.31 -29.29
N GLY A 271 -7.16 -16.00 -28.37
CA GLY A 271 -8.53 -16.47 -28.53
C GLY A 271 -9.49 -15.64 -27.70
N ILE A 272 -10.57 -15.14 -28.31
CA ILE A 272 -11.58 -14.31 -27.65
C ILE A 272 -12.97 -14.92 -27.82
N HIS A 273 -13.65 -15.12 -26.70
CA HIS A 273 -15.05 -15.57 -26.66
C HIS A 273 -15.85 -14.82 -25.59
N VAL A 274 -17.17 -14.79 -25.73
CA VAL A 274 -18.10 -14.14 -24.80
C VAL A 274 -19.14 -15.14 -24.34
N GLY A 275 -19.43 -15.15 -23.08
CA GLY A 275 -20.47 -15.99 -22.49
C GLY A 275 -20.40 -16.09 -20.99
N PRO A 276 -21.19 -16.98 -20.38
CA PRO A 276 -21.23 -17.15 -18.94
C PRO A 276 -19.97 -17.85 -18.42
N VAL A 277 -19.54 -17.40 -17.24
CA VAL A 277 -18.47 -18.03 -16.46
C VAL A 277 -18.89 -18.17 -15.00
N VAL A 278 -18.28 -19.09 -14.28
CA VAL A 278 -18.30 -19.14 -12.81
C VAL A 278 -16.95 -18.64 -12.34
N ALA A 279 -16.95 -17.66 -11.46
CA ALA A 279 -15.74 -17.14 -10.83
C ALA A 279 -15.77 -17.39 -9.33
N GLY A 280 -14.63 -17.64 -8.73
CA GLY A 280 -14.54 -17.91 -7.30
C GLY A 280 -13.14 -18.26 -6.85
N MET A 281 -13.00 -18.53 -5.55
CA MET A 281 -11.75 -18.95 -4.92
C MET A 281 -11.73 -20.47 -4.75
N VAL A 282 -10.63 -21.11 -5.13
CA VAL A 282 -10.38 -22.53 -4.95
C VAL A 282 -9.06 -22.75 -4.24
N GLY A 283 -9.06 -23.76 -3.38
CA GLY A 283 -7.90 -24.20 -2.61
C GLY A 283 -8.10 -24.02 -1.10
N ARG A 284 -7.32 -24.77 -0.30
CA ARG A 284 -7.25 -24.61 1.16
C ARG A 284 -5.90 -24.10 1.62
N GLU A 285 -4.82 -24.57 1.03
CA GLU A 285 -3.45 -24.18 1.34
C GLU A 285 -2.88 -23.18 0.33
N LYS A 286 -3.26 -23.33 -0.94
CA LYS A 286 -2.94 -22.41 -2.02
C LYS A 286 -4.22 -21.85 -2.58
N PHE A 287 -4.58 -20.68 -2.16
CA PHE A 287 -5.75 -19.97 -2.67
C PHE A 287 -5.45 -19.39 -4.06
N GLY A 288 -6.40 -19.54 -4.99
CA GLY A 288 -6.37 -18.90 -6.29
C GLY A 288 -7.77 -18.44 -6.68
N PHE A 289 -7.88 -17.19 -7.13
CA PHE A 289 -9.08 -16.73 -7.82
C PHE A 289 -9.00 -17.19 -9.27
N ASP A 290 -10.02 -17.88 -9.73
CA ASP A 290 -10.05 -18.39 -11.10
C ASP A 290 -11.46 -18.35 -11.67
N ILE A 291 -11.58 -18.63 -12.97
CA ILE A 291 -12.83 -18.68 -13.70
C ILE A 291 -12.99 -20.00 -14.41
N TRP A 292 -14.21 -20.51 -14.41
CA TRP A 292 -14.54 -21.79 -15.06
C TRP A 292 -15.75 -21.64 -15.97
N GLY A 293 -15.78 -22.47 -16.97
CA GLY A 293 -16.93 -22.57 -17.83
C GLY A 293 -16.58 -22.84 -19.29
N HIS A 294 -17.63 -23.06 -20.05
CA HIS A 294 -17.50 -23.29 -21.49
C HIS A 294 -16.82 -22.12 -22.21
N THR A 295 -17.07 -20.90 -21.74
CA THR A 295 -16.54 -19.65 -22.29
C THR A 295 -15.02 -19.64 -22.26
N VAL A 296 -14.41 -20.02 -21.12
CA VAL A 296 -12.96 -20.14 -20.95
C VAL A 296 -12.38 -21.19 -21.88
N ASN A 297 -13.02 -22.38 -21.90
CA ASN A 297 -12.57 -23.49 -22.72
C ASN A 297 -12.61 -23.16 -24.24
N LEU A 298 -13.58 -22.39 -24.67
CA LEU A 298 -13.66 -22.01 -26.09
C LEU A 298 -12.61 -20.95 -26.45
N ALA A 299 -12.40 -19.94 -25.60
CA ALA A 299 -11.32 -18.98 -25.77
C ALA A 299 -9.96 -19.68 -25.88
N GLY A 300 -9.70 -20.67 -24.98
CA GLY A 300 -8.48 -21.47 -25.01
C GLY A 300 -8.32 -22.37 -26.24
N ARG A 301 -9.39 -22.77 -26.88
CA ARG A 301 -9.31 -23.52 -28.17
C ARG A 301 -9.05 -22.59 -29.35
N LEU A 302 -9.66 -21.41 -29.33
CA LEU A 302 -9.41 -20.38 -30.33
C LEU A 302 -7.93 -19.94 -30.32
N SER A 303 -7.30 -19.81 -29.17
CA SER A 303 -5.86 -19.46 -29.07
C SER A 303 -4.92 -20.56 -29.58
N LYS A 304 -5.42 -21.76 -29.88
CA LYS A 304 -4.62 -22.86 -30.38
C LYS A 304 -4.82 -23.12 -31.88
N ILE A 305 -5.45 -22.20 -32.61
CA ILE A 305 -5.69 -22.35 -34.08
C ILE A 305 -4.47 -21.87 -34.84
N GLY A 306 -3.92 -22.77 -35.69
CA GLY A 306 -2.76 -22.47 -36.55
C GLY A 306 -1.47 -22.19 -35.76
N ASP A 307 -0.38 -21.86 -36.52
CA ASP A 307 0.93 -21.58 -35.93
C ASP A 307 1.40 -20.15 -36.15
N GLN A 308 0.55 -19.31 -36.72
CA GLN A 308 0.88 -17.90 -36.98
C GLN A 308 0.27 -16.98 -35.90
N PRO A 309 0.98 -15.92 -35.53
CA PRO A 309 0.46 -14.94 -34.60
C PRO A 309 -0.85 -14.32 -35.14
N ALA A 310 -1.91 -14.37 -34.33
CA ALA A 310 -3.23 -13.88 -34.76
C ALA A 310 -4.19 -13.72 -33.57
N VAL A 311 -5.25 -12.95 -33.80
CA VAL A 311 -6.42 -12.85 -32.91
C VAL A 311 -7.59 -13.59 -33.52
N PHE A 312 -8.13 -14.58 -32.80
CA PHE A 312 -9.25 -15.40 -33.22
C PHE A 312 -10.49 -15.11 -32.39
N LEU A 313 -11.61 -14.99 -33.06
CA LEU A 313 -12.91 -14.66 -32.48
C LEU A 313 -13.91 -15.80 -32.73
N SER A 314 -14.74 -16.09 -31.74
CA SER A 314 -15.95 -16.87 -31.97
C SER A 314 -16.98 -16.04 -32.73
N ALA A 315 -17.98 -16.67 -33.32
CA ALA A 315 -19.10 -15.96 -33.98
C ALA A 315 -19.80 -14.97 -33.04
N VAL A 316 -20.02 -15.34 -31.77
CA VAL A 316 -20.62 -14.46 -30.75
C VAL A 316 -19.73 -13.25 -30.46
N ALA A 317 -18.42 -13.45 -30.32
CA ALA A 317 -17.50 -12.34 -30.15
C ALA A 317 -17.50 -11.43 -31.40
N ARG A 318 -17.41 -12.02 -32.61
CA ARG A 318 -17.44 -11.25 -33.86
C ARG A 318 -18.70 -10.39 -34.00
N SER A 319 -19.88 -10.91 -33.67
CA SER A 319 -21.13 -10.15 -33.78
C SER A 319 -21.18 -8.93 -32.83
N ARG A 320 -20.34 -8.88 -31.82
CA ARG A 320 -20.27 -7.79 -30.83
C ARG A 320 -19.03 -6.85 -31.02
N THR A 321 -18.19 -7.06 -32.06
CA THR A 321 -17.09 -6.14 -32.36
C THR A 321 -17.55 -4.85 -33.03
N GLY A 322 -18.73 -4.82 -33.63
CA GLY A 322 -19.17 -3.74 -34.51
C GLY A 322 -18.32 -3.68 -35.80
N ASP A 323 -18.35 -2.53 -36.47
CA ASP A 323 -17.64 -2.28 -37.74
C ASP A 323 -16.20 -1.76 -37.52
N GLY A 324 -15.78 -1.61 -36.29
CA GLY A 324 -14.46 -1.06 -35.93
C GLY A 324 -13.27 -2.02 -36.20
N PHE A 325 -13.52 -3.25 -36.67
CA PHE A 325 -12.47 -4.25 -36.91
C PHE A 325 -12.63 -4.99 -38.23
N VAL A 326 -11.52 -5.19 -38.93
CA VAL A 326 -11.45 -6.01 -40.14
C VAL A 326 -11.33 -7.47 -39.72
N THR A 327 -12.29 -8.29 -40.08
CA THR A 327 -12.31 -9.72 -39.76
C THR A 327 -12.54 -10.57 -41.00
N VAL A 328 -11.89 -11.71 -41.09
CA VAL A 328 -12.12 -12.70 -42.16
C VAL A 328 -12.62 -14.02 -41.57
N PRO A 329 -13.61 -14.65 -42.18
CA PRO A 329 -14.11 -15.95 -41.75
C PRO A 329 -13.04 -17.02 -42.12
N LEU A 330 -12.78 -17.94 -41.19
CA LEU A 330 -11.96 -19.13 -41.43
C LEU A 330 -12.81 -20.36 -41.72
N GLY A 331 -14.13 -20.20 -41.80
CA GLY A 331 -15.08 -21.30 -41.90
C GLY A 331 -15.43 -21.89 -40.53
N SER A 332 -16.04 -23.08 -40.57
CA SER A 332 -16.27 -23.88 -39.37
C SER A 332 -15.13 -24.83 -39.13
N LEU A 333 -14.57 -24.73 -37.93
CA LEU A 333 -13.45 -25.60 -37.53
C LEU A 333 -13.91 -26.62 -36.49
N PRO A 334 -13.41 -27.88 -36.58
CA PRO A 334 -13.72 -28.91 -35.59
C PRO A 334 -12.99 -28.62 -34.28
N LEU A 335 -13.69 -28.01 -33.32
CA LEU A 335 -13.14 -27.75 -32.00
C LEU A 335 -13.52 -28.89 -31.04
N LYS A 336 -12.50 -29.48 -30.39
CA LYS A 336 -12.66 -30.64 -29.49
C LYS A 336 -13.83 -30.43 -28.51
N GLY A 337 -14.84 -31.35 -28.59
CA GLY A 337 -16.03 -31.32 -27.73
C GLY A 337 -17.07 -30.21 -28.05
N LYS A 338 -17.00 -29.60 -29.26
CA LYS A 338 -17.97 -28.59 -29.73
C LYS A 338 -18.47 -28.85 -31.16
N GLY A 339 -17.86 -29.78 -31.86
CA GLY A 339 -18.13 -29.98 -33.28
C GLY A 339 -17.66 -28.80 -34.15
N GLU A 340 -18.33 -28.61 -35.26
CA GLU A 340 -18.08 -27.51 -36.19
C GLU A 340 -18.44 -26.16 -35.58
N THR A 341 -17.46 -25.29 -35.40
CA THR A 341 -17.62 -23.96 -34.76
C THR A 341 -17.12 -22.87 -35.71
N PRO A 342 -17.96 -21.87 -36.07
CA PRO A 342 -17.53 -20.77 -36.93
C PRO A 342 -16.47 -19.91 -36.20
N VAL A 343 -15.36 -19.67 -36.89
CA VAL A 343 -14.20 -18.93 -36.40
C VAL A 343 -13.87 -17.77 -37.32
N PHE A 344 -13.46 -16.66 -36.76
CA PHE A 344 -13.05 -15.47 -37.49
C PHE A 344 -11.62 -15.06 -37.04
N ARG A 345 -10.80 -14.64 -37.98
CA ARG A 345 -9.50 -14.01 -37.70
C ARG A 345 -9.68 -12.49 -37.79
N CYS A 346 -9.22 -11.78 -36.74
CA CYS A 346 -9.14 -10.33 -36.79
C CYS A 346 -7.80 -9.91 -37.41
N LEU A 347 -7.84 -9.06 -38.43
CA LEU A 347 -6.66 -8.56 -39.14
C LEU A 347 -6.17 -7.22 -38.59
N GLY A 348 -7.04 -6.45 -37.92
CA GLY A 348 -6.70 -5.13 -37.39
C GLY A 348 -7.93 -4.27 -37.15
N GLN A 349 -7.71 -3.03 -36.75
CA GLN A 349 -8.79 -2.02 -36.70
C GLN A 349 -9.15 -1.58 -38.13
N ALA A 350 -10.42 -1.31 -38.37
CA ALA A 350 -10.87 -0.70 -39.62
C ALA A 350 -10.31 0.73 -39.68
N SER A 351 -9.80 1.13 -40.87
CA SER A 351 -9.43 2.52 -41.10
C SER A 351 -10.71 3.37 -41.01
N ALA A 352 -10.65 4.47 -40.25
CA ALA A 352 -11.74 5.43 -40.10
C ALA A 352 -12.05 6.14 -41.42
#